data_6d4ba9ea9d3fefe300dab326d2a3e042
#
_entry.id   6d4ba9ea9d3fefe300dab326d2a3e042
#
_cell.length_a   1.000
_cell.length_b   1.000
_cell.length_c   1.000
_cell.angle_alpha   90.00
_cell.angle_beta   90.00
_cell.angle_gamma   90.00
#
_symmetry.space_group_name_H-M   'P 1'
#
loop_
_entity.id
_entity.type
_entity.pdbx_description
1 polymer ?
#
loop_
_entity_poly.entity_id
_entity_poly.type
_entity_poly.pdbx_seq_one_letter_code
_entity_poly.pdbx_strand_id
1 'polypeptide(L)'
;YGIGKRVLERFPEAEVHPAPTAFQEAFARLKLPWDQARFFSLHGRPLGGVLLELSLSPLSVVYTDPEHTPAGIARALLEMGVDARAHVAERLGEEDERVRSFAGLKEVAEERFLDPNVLILEAKGPLPPRLGFFPDEAFEQRMPKKGLITKREVRLLALGLLGLPPDGVLWDIGAGTGSVGIEAARLAPW
;
A
#
# COMPACT_ATOMS: atom_id res chain seq x y z
N TYR A 1 10.73 -12.49 -8.50
CA TYR A 1 12.07 -12.74 -7.91
C TYR A 1 12.18 -14.12 -7.25
N GLY A 2 11.08 -14.67 -6.68
CA GLY A 2 11.14 -15.98 -6.03
C GLY A 2 11.49 -17.13 -6.96
N ILE A 3 10.97 -17.14 -8.17
CA ILE A 3 11.28 -18.17 -9.19
C ILE A 3 12.72 -18.00 -9.68
N GLY A 4 13.16 -16.79 -10.04
CA GLY A 4 14.51 -16.54 -10.52
C GLY A 4 15.59 -16.95 -9.50
N LYS A 5 15.36 -16.66 -8.21
CA LYS A 5 16.25 -17.10 -7.14
C LYS A 5 16.37 -18.63 -7.11
N ARG A 6 15.26 -19.36 -7.15
CA ARG A 6 15.25 -20.84 -7.16
C ARG A 6 15.93 -21.44 -8.40
N VAL A 7 15.76 -20.78 -9.56
CA VAL A 7 16.44 -21.19 -10.79
C VAL A 7 17.95 -21.05 -10.62
N LEU A 8 18.43 -19.90 -10.13
CA LEU A 8 19.87 -19.66 -9.92
C LEU A 8 20.46 -20.55 -8.81
N GLU A 9 19.71 -20.88 -7.79
CA GLU A 9 20.12 -21.86 -6.76
C GLU A 9 20.31 -23.26 -7.36
N ARG A 10 19.49 -23.64 -8.33
CA ARG A 10 19.56 -24.96 -8.99
C ARG A 10 20.52 -25.00 -10.18
N PHE A 11 20.66 -23.88 -10.88
CA PHE A 11 21.49 -23.69 -12.07
C PHE A 11 22.32 -22.42 -11.93
N PRO A 12 23.41 -22.45 -11.15
CA PRO A 12 24.24 -21.25 -10.90
C PRO A 12 24.86 -20.63 -12.15
N GLU A 13 25.01 -21.45 -13.21
CA GLU A 13 25.52 -21.04 -14.50
C GLU A 13 24.48 -20.40 -15.43
N ALA A 14 23.21 -20.31 -15.01
CA ALA A 14 22.16 -19.73 -15.84
C ALA A 14 22.41 -18.23 -16.09
N GLU A 15 22.36 -17.85 -17.35
CA GLU A 15 22.49 -16.44 -17.74
C GLU A 15 21.16 -15.71 -17.55
N VAL A 16 21.22 -14.53 -16.94
CA VAL A 16 20.04 -13.68 -16.69
C VAL A 16 19.97 -12.58 -17.74
N HIS A 17 18.99 -12.67 -18.64
CA HIS A 17 18.72 -11.65 -19.63
C HIS A 17 17.69 -10.66 -19.10
N PRO A 18 18.04 -9.36 -18.93
CA PRO A 18 17.09 -8.35 -18.48
C PRO A 18 16.04 -8.07 -19.55
N ALA A 19 14.81 -7.85 -19.12
CA ALA A 19 13.72 -7.40 -19.97
C ALA A 19 12.91 -6.29 -19.26
N PRO A 20 12.23 -5.41 -19.99
CA PRO A 20 11.30 -4.46 -19.37
C PRO A 20 10.27 -5.19 -18.52
N THR A 21 9.96 -4.61 -17.38
CA THR A 21 8.92 -5.14 -16.49
C THR A 21 7.57 -4.57 -16.88
N ALA A 22 6.46 -5.23 -16.52
CA ALA A 22 5.11 -4.77 -16.82
C ALA A 22 4.85 -3.34 -16.31
N PHE A 23 5.43 -2.94 -15.16
CA PHE A 23 5.26 -1.56 -14.70
C PHE A 23 6.00 -0.55 -15.58
N GLN A 24 7.21 -0.87 -16.07
CA GLN A 24 7.95 0.03 -16.98
C GLN A 24 7.18 0.23 -18.28
N GLU A 25 6.60 -0.85 -18.81
CA GLU A 25 5.71 -0.80 -19.96
C GLU A 25 4.45 0.07 -19.68
N ALA A 26 3.80 -0.11 -18.52
CA ALA A 26 2.65 0.69 -18.13
C ALA A 26 2.99 2.19 -18.06
N PHE A 27 4.10 2.55 -17.39
CA PHE A 27 4.54 3.94 -17.30
C PHE A 27 4.91 4.53 -18.67
N ALA A 28 5.52 3.74 -19.55
CA ALA A 28 5.83 4.17 -20.91
C ALA A 28 4.56 4.49 -21.71
N ARG A 29 3.49 3.64 -21.62
CA ARG A 29 2.18 3.90 -22.26
C ARG A 29 1.53 5.17 -21.71
N LEU A 30 1.64 5.40 -20.41
CA LEU A 30 1.07 6.57 -19.73
C LEU A 30 1.92 7.83 -19.90
N LYS A 31 3.17 7.70 -20.35
CA LYS A 31 4.16 8.79 -20.42
C LYS A 31 4.39 9.47 -19.07
N LEU A 32 4.38 8.68 -18.01
CA LEU A 32 4.62 9.13 -16.63
C LEU A 32 6.03 8.75 -16.17
N PRO A 33 6.70 9.57 -15.36
CA PRO A 33 7.93 9.20 -14.69
C PRO A 33 7.65 8.20 -13.56
N TRP A 34 8.54 7.25 -13.33
CA TRP A 34 8.38 6.22 -12.30
C TRP A 34 9.46 6.24 -11.22
N ASP A 35 10.38 7.19 -11.29
CA ASP A 35 11.52 7.33 -10.38
C ASP A 35 11.13 7.45 -8.90
N GLN A 36 9.94 8.01 -8.63
CA GLN A 36 9.40 8.14 -7.27
C GLN A 36 8.33 7.09 -6.93
N ALA A 37 8.09 6.14 -7.82
CA ALA A 37 7.05 5.15 -7.61
C ALA A 37 7.47 4.12 -6.54
N ARG A 38 6.56 3.81 -5.63
CA ARG A 38 6.70 2.68 -4.70
C ARG A 38 6.04 1.45 -5.30
N PHE A 39 6.72 0.32 -5.18
CA PHE A 39 6.31 -0.93 -5.82
C PHE A 39 5.75 -1.90 -4.79
N PHE A 40 4.57 -2.41 -5.08
CA PHE A 40 3.88 -3.38 -4.25
C PHE A 40 3.49 -4.60 -5.08
N SER A 41 3.56 -5.78 -4.48
CA SER A 41 3.04 -7.01 -5.07
C SER A 41 2.10 -7.66 -4.08
N LEU A 42 0.87 -7.90 -4.50
CA LEU A 42 -0.15 -8.58 -3.71
C LEU A 42 -0.19 -10.09 -3.97
N HIS A 43 0.61 -10.58 -4.91
CA HIS A 43 0.68 -12.03 -5.18
C HIS A 43 1.00 -12.82 -3.92
N GLY A 44 -0.01 -13.52 -3.38
CA GLY A 44 0.09 -14.33 -2.18
C GLY A 44 0.37 -13.54 -0.89
N ARG A 45 0.02 -12.25 -0.84
CA ARG A 45 0.19 -11.39 0.34
C ARG A 45 -1.13 -10.74 0.74
N PRO A 46 -1.40 -10.59 2.05
CA PRO A 46 -2.60 -9.94 2.52
C PRO A 46 -2.61 -8.44 2.17
N LEU A 47 -3.77 -7.93 1.78
CA LEU A 47 -3.97 -6.53 1.36
C LEU A 47 -3.72 -5.52 2.50
N GLY A 48 -4.06 -5.87 3.75
CA GLY A 48 -4.11 -4.92 4.87
C GLY A 48 -2.81 -4.14 5.11
N GLY A 49 -1.65 -4.80 5.13
CA GLY A 49 -0.35 -4.13 5.30
C GLY A 49 0.01 -3.19 4.15
N VAL A 50 -0.43 -3.54 2.94
CA VAL A 50 -0.16 -2.74 1.73
C VAL A 50 -1.05 -1.50 1.66
N LEU A 51 -2.30 -1.56 2.13
CA LEU A 51 -3.23 -0.43 2.08
C LEU A 51 -2.70 0.81 2.80
N LEU A 52 -2.12 0.65 3.99
CA LEU A 52 -1.52 1.77 4.72
C LEU A 52 -0.40 2.42 3.91
N GLU A 53 0.48 1.61 3.32
CA GLU A 53 1.58 2.12 2.51
C GLU A 53 1.10 2.82 1.24
N LEU A 54 0.05 2.30 0.59
CA LEU A 54 -0.59 2.96 -0.55
C LEU A 54 -1.16 4.32 -0.16
N SER A 55 -1.81 4.43 1.00
CA SER A 55 -2.38 5.69 1.50
C SER A 55 -1.32 6.75 1.84
N LEU A 56 -0.08 6.34 2.06
CA LEU A 56 1.06 7.19 2.43
C LEU A 56 2.05 7.44 1.26
N SER A 57 1.72 7.00 0.07
CA SER A 57 2.63 7.07 -1.08
C SER A 57 2.11 8.04 -2.14
N PRO A 58 2.95 8.96 -2.64
CA PRO A 58 2.54 9.91 -3.68
C PRO A 58 2.25 9.21 -5.01
N LEU A 59 3.02 8.17 -5.31
CA LEU A 59 2.90 7.37 -6.51
C LEU A 59 3.17 5.90 -6.17
N SER A 60 2.24 5.03 -6.50
CA SER A 60 2.33 3.60 -6.21
C SER A 60 2.05 2.76 -7.43
N VAL A 61 2.74 1.63 -7.51
CA VAL A 61 2.49 0.57 -8.50
C VAL A 61 2.16 -0.71 -7.78
N VAL A 62 1.06 -1.33 -8.14
CA VAL A 62 0.59 -2.56 -7.53
C VAL A 62 0.47 -3.65 -8.58
N TYR A 63 1.21 -4.75 -8.40
CA TYR A 63 0.93 -5.99 -9.09
C TYR A 63 -0.23 -6.68 -8.39
N THR A 64 -1.34 -6.75 -9.09
CA THR A 64 -2.60 -7.33 -8.63
C THR A 64 -2.64 -8.84 -8.86
N ASP A 65 -3.66 -9.48 -8.32
CA ASP A 65 -4.01 -10.87 -8.57
C ASP A 65 -5.54 -11.03 -8.61
N PRO A 66 -6.09 -12.22 -8.92
CA PRO A 66 -7.53 -12.43 -8.98
C PRO A 66 -8.28 -12.18 -7.65
N GLU A 67 -7.60 -12.29 -6.51
CA GLU A 67 -8.16 -12.00 -5.18
C GLU A 67 -8.12 -10.50 -4.89
N HIS A 68 -7.02 -9.83 -5.27
CA HIS A 68 -6.77 -8.41 -5.02
C HIS A 68 -6.85 -7.63 -6.34
N THR A 69 -8.06 -7.49 -6.86
CA THR A 69 -8.33 -6.77 -8.10
C THR A 69 -8.19 -5.25 -7.93
N PRO A 70 -7.94 -4.49 -9.02
CA PRO A 70 -7.92 -3.02 -8.96
C PRO A 70 -9.18 -2.43 -8.32
N ALA A 71 -10.35 -2.97 -8.63
CA ALA A 71 -11.63 -2.54 -8.04
C ALA A 71 -11.70 -2.83 -6.54
N GLY A 72 -11.22 -3.99 -6.09
CA GLY A 72 -11.16 -4.36 -4.67
C GLY A 72 -10.25 -3.43 -3.87
N ILE A 73 -9.06 -3.15 -4.41
CA ILE A 73 -8.08 -2.23 -3.82
C ILE A 73 -8.67 -0.82 -3.74
N ALA A 74 -9.32 -0.34 -4.82
CA ALA A 74 -9.94 0.98 -4.86
C ALA A 74 -11.05 1.13 -3.79
N ARG A 75 -11.90 0.12 -3.58
CA ARG A 75 -12.92 0.12 -2.52
C ARG A 75 -12.29 0.22 -1.14
N ALA A 76 -11.28 -0.58 -0.86
CA ALA A 76 -10.61 -0.56 0.43
C ALA A 76 -9.92 0.78 0.72
N LEU A 77 -9.31 1.42 -0.29
CA LEU A 77 -8.72 2.75 -0.16
C LEU A 77 -9.79 3.84 0.05
N LEU A 78 -10.95 3.73 -0.60
CA LEU A 78 -12.07 4.64 -0.39
C LEU A 78 -12.62 4.56 1.04
N GLU A 79 -12.71 3.37 1.62
CA GLU A 79 -13.10 3.17 3.03
C GLU A 79 -12.12 3.84 3.99
N MET A 80 -10.84 3.94 3.62
CA MET A 80 -9.82 4.69 4.36
C MET A 80 -9.84 6.20 4.10
N GLY A 81 -10.73 6.70 3.24
CA GLY A 81 -10.80 8.12 2.88
C GLY A 81 -9.68 8.59 1.94
N VAL A 82 -9.02 7.68 1.24
CA VAL A 82 -7.95 8.01 0.29
C VAL A 82 -8.55 8.57 -1.00
N ASP A 83 -8.00 9.67 -1.51
CA ASP A 83 -8.30 10.20 -2.84
C ASP A 83 -7.07 10.07 -3.73
N ALA A 84 -7.23 9.41 -4.86
CA ALA A 84 -6.16 9.18 -5.81
C ALA A 84 -6.71 9.12 -7.23
N ARG A 85 -5.90 9.58 -8.21
CA ARG A 85 -6.07 9.20 -9.61
C ARG A 85 -5.55 7.78 -9.78
N ALA A 86 -6.15 7.02 -10.68
CA ALA A 86 -5.70 5.67 -10.93
C ALA A 86 -5.53 5.39 -12.42
N HIS A 87 -4.58 4.51 -12.73
CA HIS A 87 -4.40 3.96 -14.06
C HIS A 87 -4.31 2.44 -13.96
N VAL A 88 -4.96 1.75 -14.88
CA VAL A 88 -4.88 0.29 -14.95
C VAL A 88 -4.39 -0.11 -16.32
N ALA A 89 -3.27 -0.81 -16.34
CA ALA A 89 -2.71 -1.39 -17.54
C ALA A 89 -2.99 -2.90 -17.53
N GLU A 90 -3.76 -3.34 -18.50
CA GLU A 90 -4.29 -4.69 -18.64
C GLU A 90 -3.61 -5.39 -19.80
N ARG A 91 -3.17 -6.64 -19.61
CA ARG A 91 -2.65 -7.53 -20.65
C ARG A 91 -1.58 -6.89 -21.54
N LEU A 92 -0.65 -6.19 -20.89
CA LEU A 92 0.44 -5.49 -21.60
C LEU A 92 1.23 -6.43 -22.51
N GLY A 93 1.43 -5.99 -23.76
CA GLY A 93 2.11 -6.76 -24.80
C GLY A 93 1.24 -7.79 -25.51
N GLU A 94 -0.07 -7.91 -25.18
CA GLU A 94 -1.01 -8.79 -25.84
C GLU A 94 -1.90 -8.02 -26.86
N GLU A 95 -2.60 -8.74 -27.74
CA GLU A 95 -3.45 -8.13 -28.78
C GLU A 95 -4.60 -7.29 -28.20
N ASP A 96 -5.09 -7.66 -27.02
CA ASP A 96 -6.17 -6.97 -26.30
C ASP A 96 -5.65 -6.09 -25.15
N GLU A 97 -4.39 -5.61 -25.26
CA GLU A 97 -3.81 -4.63 -24.33
C GLU A 97 -4.72 -3.42 -24.16
N ARG A 98 -4.93 -3.00 -22.92
CA ARG A 98 -5.67 -1.77 -22.59
C ARG A 98 -4.94 -1.00 -21.49
N VAL A 99 -4.89 0.32 -21.65
CA VAL A 99 -4.42 1.23 -20.61
C VAL A 99 -5.51 2.26 -20.37
N ARG A 100 -6.11 2.22 -19.19
CA ARG A 100 -7.22 3.08 -18.81
C ARG A 100 -6.82 4.01 -17.68
N SER A 101 -7.28 5.25 -17.74
CA SER A 101 -7.02 6.27 -16.71
C SER A 101 -8.33 6.74 -16.10
N PHE A 102 -8.36 6.88 -14.79
CA PHE A 102 -9.55 7.22 -14.01
C PHE A 102 -9.25 8.46 -13.16
N ALA A 103 -10.19 9.40 -13.16
CA ALA A 103 -10.04 10.62 -12.37
C ALA A 103 -10.11 10.35 -10.86
N GLY A 104 -10.74 9.26 -10.43
CA GLY A 104 -10.87 8.92 -9.02
C GLY A 104 -11.08 7.43 -8.77
N LEU A 105 -10.87 7.01 -7.53
CA LEU A 105 -11.02 5.60 -7.12
C LEU A 105 -12.45 5.08 -7.23
N LYS A 106 -13.46 5.95 -7.15
CA LYS A 106 -14.88 5.55 -7.30
C LYS A 106 -15.15 4.90 -8.65
N GLU A 107 -14.61 5.48 -9.71
CA GLU A 107 -14.74 4.95 -11.06
C GLU A 107 -14.09 3.56 -11.17
N VAL A 108 -12.89 3.40 -10.61
CA VAL A 108 -12.17 2.11 -10.58
C VAL A 108 -12.94 1.04 -9.81
N ALA A 109 -13.57 1.42 -8.68
CA ALA A 109 -14.31 0.50 -7.82
C ALA A 109 -15.52 -0.15 -8.49
N GLU A 110 -16.08 0.48 -9.53
CA GLU A 110 -17.24 0.01 -10.28
C GLU A 110 -16.88 -0.77 -11.55
N GLU A 111 -15.60 -0.76 -11.93
CA GLU A 111 -15.11 -1.36 -13.15
C GLU A 111 -14.66 -2.81 -13.01
N ARG A 112 -14.55 -3.49 -14.16
CA ARG A 112 -13.92 -4.80 -14.30
C ARG A 112 -12.66 -4.69 -15.14
N PHE A 113 -11.68 -5.49 -14.76
CA PHE A 113 -10.36 -5.47 -15.37
C PHE A 113 -9.96 -6.88 -15.81
N LEU A 114 -9.21 -6.95 -16.91
CA LEU A 114 -8.65 -8.19 -17.41
C LEU A 114 -7.32 -8.49 -16.70
N ASP A 115 -7.06 -9.75 -16.44
CA ASP A 115 -5.78 -10.21 -15.92
C ASP A 115 -4.84 -10.67 -17.05
N PRO A 116 -3.52 -10.53 -16.88
CA PRO A 116 -2.84 -9.85 -15.79
C PRO A 116 -2.95 -8.33 -15.92
N ASN A 117 -2.91 -7.62 -14.79
CA ASN A 117 -2.94 -6.17 -14.81
C ASN A 117 -2.00 -5.53 -13.77
N VAL A 118 -1.72 -4.25 -13.99
CA VAL A 118 -0.93 -3.38 -13.11
C VAL A 118 -1.78 -2.17 -12.77
N LEU A 119 -1.95 -1.92 -11.47
CA LEU A 119 -2.61 -0.72 -10.96
C LEU A 119 -1.57 0.32 -10.58
N ILE A 120 -1.72 1.55 -11.09
CA ILE A 120 -0.90 2.71 -10.71
C ILE A 120 -1.81 3.71 -10.02
N LEU A 121 -1.37 4.22 -8.88
CA LEU A 121 -2.11 5.18 -8.05
C LEU A 121 -1.27 6.44 -7.88
N GLU A 122 -1.84 7.59 -8.24
CA GLU A 122 -1.29 8.91 -7.98
C GLU A 122 -2.15 9.60 -6.91
N ALA A 123 -1.58 9.85 -5.74
CA ALA A 123 -2.28 10.51 -4.66
C ALA A 123 -2.70 11.93 -5.08
N LYS A 124 -3.89 12.36 -4.68
CA LYS A 124 -4.37 13.73 -4.84
C LYS A 124 -4.22 14.49 -3.53
N GLY A 125 -3.67 15.68 -3.63
CA GLY A 125 -3.48 16.56 -2.48
C GLY A 125 -2.34 16.13 -1.55
N PRO A 126 -2.23 16.78 -0.39
CA PRO A 126 -1.18 16.52 0.57
C PRO A 126 -1.36 15.14 1.23
N LEU A 127 -0.28 14.37 1.25
CA LEU A 127 -0.27 13.10 1.98
C LEU A 127 -0.30 13.36 3.49
N PRO A 128 -0.94 12.46 4.27
CA PRO A 128 -0.86 12.54 5.71
C PRO A 128 0.59 12.42 6.18
N PRO A 129 1.00 13.18 7.21
CA PRO A 129 2.37 13.12 7.69
C PRO A 129 2.67 11.72 8.23
N ARG A 130 3.80 11.13 7.79
CA ARG A 130 4.27 9.83 8.31
C ARG A 130 4.66 9.91 9.79
N LEU A 131 5.23 11.04 10.19
CA LEU A 131 5.69 11.34 11.54
C LEU A 131 4.69 12.24 12.28
N GLY A 132 3.42 11.92 12.24
CA GLY A 132 2.40 12.65 12.99
C GLY A 132 1.62 11.70 13.88
N PHE A 133 1.44 12.07 15.15
CA PHE A 133 0.58 11.35 16.06
C PHE A 133 -0.83 11.91 15.99
N PHE A 134 -1.80 11.05 15.93
CA PHE A 134 -3.20 11.44 15.93
C PHE A 134 -3.58 12.15 17.24
N PRO A 135 -4.45 13.18 17.20
CA PRO A 135 -5.05 13.72 18.39
C PRO A 135 -5.86 12.63 19.14
N ASP A 136 -6.02 12.79 20.44
CA ASP A 136 -6.70 11.78 21.27
C ASP A 136 -8.15 11.55 20.82
N GLU A 137 -8.77 12.57 20.25
CA GLU A 137 -10.16 12.57 19.76
C GLU A 137 -10.35 11.73 18.49
N ALA A 138 -9.27 11.42 17.79
CA ALA A 138 -9.31 10.55 16.59
C ALA A 138 -9.55 9.08 16.91
N PHE A 139 -9.43 8.70 18.20
CA PHE A 139 -9.63 7.32 18.64
C PHE A 139 -11.00 7.16 19.29
N GLU A 140 -11.69 6.07 18.97
CA GLU A 140 -12.92 5.69 19.65
C GLU A 140 -12.64 5.38 21.12
N GLN A 141 -13.38 6.03 22.02
CA GLN A 141 -13.25 5.85 23.46
C GLN A 141 -14.53 5.25 24.02
N ARG A 142 -14.40 4.20 24.85
CA ARG A 142 -15.56 3.57 25.49
C ARG A 142 -16.27 4.56 26.44
N MET A 143 -17.58 4.71 26.21
CA MET A 143 -18.45 5.44 27.14
C MET A 143 -18.81 4.55 28.35
N PRO A 144 -19.06 5.08 29.56
CA PRO A 144 -19.08 6.50 29.90
C PRO A 144 -17.76 7.11 30.35
N LYS A 145 -16.67 6.32 30.39
CA LYS A 145 -15.37 6.77 30.90
C LYS A 145 -14.52 7.38 29.78
N LYS A 146 -14.80 8.64 29.42
CA LYS A 146 -13.87 9.41 28.60
C LYS A 146 -12.53 9.60 29.33
N GLY A 147 -11.41 9.39 28.64
CA GLY A 147 -10.07 9.66 29.15
C GLY A 147 -9.22 8.44 29.50
N LEU A 148 -9.71 7.23 29.19
CA LEU A 148 -8.88 6.00 29.28
C LEU A 148 -8.07 5.77 28.00
N ILE A 149 -7.42 6.83 27.53
CA ILE A 149 -6.50 6.76 26.40
C ILE A 149 -5.13 7.27 26.85
N THR A 150 -4.08 6.57 26.43
CA THR A 150 -2.71 7.08 26.58
C THR A 150 -2.59 8.38 25.80
N LYS A 151 -2.29 9.49 26.49
CA LYS A 151 -2.24 10.82 25.90
C LYS A 151 -1.23 10.89 24.76
N ARG A 152 -1.51 11.72 23.77
CA ARG A 152 -0.73 11.85 22.53
C ARG A 152 0.77 12.03 22.83
N GLU A 153 1.11 12.92 23.77
CA GLU A 153 2.49 13.21 24.14
C GLU A 153 3.17 11.99 24.78
N VAL A 154 2.43 11.22 25.57
CA VAL A 154 2.92 9.98 26.20
C VAL A 154 3.12 8.89 25.15
N ARG A 155 2.21 8.76 24.17
CA ARG A 155 2.37 7.82 23.06
C ARG A 155 3.62 8.13 22.25
N LEU A 156 3.83 9.42 21.93
CA LEU A 156 5.01 9.88 21.21
C LEU A 156 6.31 9.49 21.92
N LEU A 157 6.40 9.81 23.20
CA LEU A 157 7.58 9.52 24.00
C LEU A 157 7.81 8.01 24.16
N ALA A 158 6.75 7.27 24.47
CA ALA A 158 6.83 5.81 24.66
C ALA A 158 7.31 5.11 23.38
N LEU A 159 6.73 5.41 22.24
CA LEU A 159 7.10 4.79 20.95
C LEU A 159 8.49 5.23 20.48
N GLY A 160 8.86 6.49 20.73
CA GLY A 160 10.20 6.98 20.43
C GLY A 160 11.29 6.28 21.28
N LEU A 161 11.01 6.05 22.56
CA LEU A 161 11.94 5.36 23.47
C LEU A 161 12.02 3.85 23.22
N LEU A 162 10.94 3.23 22.71
CA LEU A 162 10.94 1.79 22.38
C LEU A 162 11.91 1.43 21.26
N GLY A 163 12.21 2.37 20.34
CA GLY A 163 13.13 2.12 19.25
C GLY A 163 12.69 0.94 18.39
N LEU A 164 11.43 0.92 17.97
CA LEU A 164 10.84 -0.18 17.20
C LEU A 164 11.63 -0.45 15.92
N PRO A 165 12.12 -1.70 15.72
CA PRO A 165 12.72 -2.06 14.45
C PRO A 165 11.66 -2.11 13.34
N PRO A 166 12.04 -1.82 12.07
CA PRO A 166 11.09 -1.78 10.96
C PRO A 166 10.28 -3.06 10.74
N ASP A 167 10.84 -4.21 11.08
CA ASP A 167 10.27 -5.55 10.95
C ASP A 167 9.90 -6.18 12.31
N GLY A 168 9.79 -5.35 13.35
CA GLY A 168 9.51 -5.79 14.71
C GLY A 168 8.06 -6.21 14.93
N VAL A 169 7.86 -7.05 15.97
CA VAL A 169 6.54 -7.40 16.49
C VAL A 169 6.31 -6.66 17.80
N LEU A 170 5.24 -5.87 17.87
CA LEU A 170 4.82 -5.18 19.10
C LEU A 170 3.60 -5.87 19.69
N TRP A 171 3.67 -6.21 20.97
CA TRP A 171 2.53 -6.68 21.74
C TRP A 171 2.01 -5.56 22.62
N ASP A 172 0.86 -5.00 22.28
CA ASP A 172 0.17 -3.96 23.05
C ASP A 172 -0.78 -4.62 24.05
N ILE A 173 -0.23 -5.07 25.20
CA ILE A 173 -0.98 -5.77 26.24
C ILE A 173 -1.81 -4.76 27.03
N GLY A 174 -3.13 -4.96 27.05
CA GLY A 174 -4.04 -4.00 27.67
C GLY A 174 -4.32 -2.78 26.76
N ALA A 175 -4.28 -2.97 25.46
CA ALA A 175 -4.34 -1.95 24.40
C ALA A 175 -5.41 -0.84 24.59
N GLY A 176 -6.50 -1.10 25.32
CA GLY A 176 -7.56 -0.12 25.55
C GLY A 176 -8.22 0.34 24.26
N THR A 177 -7.90 1.55 23.81
CA THR A 177 -8.35 2.10 22.52
C THR A 177 -7.54 1.61 21.34
N GLY A 178 -6.47 0.85 21.56
CA GLY A 178 -5.50 0.47 20.54
C GLY A 178 -4.59 1.62 20.06
N SER A 179 -4.68 2.80 20.69
CA SER A 179 -4.00 4.00 20.19
C SER A 179 -2.49 3.87 20.09
N VAL A 180 -1.85 3.12 21.01
CA VAL A 180 -0.39 2.88 20.99
C VAL A 180 -0.03 1.94 19.85
N GLY A 181 -0.73 0.81 19.72
CA GLY A 181 -0.51 -0.16 18.64
C GLY A 181 -0.76 0.41 17.24
N ILE A 182 -1.81 1.23 17.08
CA ILE A 182 -2.12 1.92 15.82
C ILE A 182 -1.00 2.88 15.42
N GLU A 183 -0.50 3.70 16.36
CA GLU A 183 0.59 4.62 16.08
C GLU A 183 1.91 3.88 15.80
N ALA A 184 2.16 2.79 16.53
CA ALA A 184 3.32 1.93 16.28
C ALA A 184 3.30 1.34 14.85
N ALA A 185 2.15 0.82 14.42
CA ALA A 185 1.96 0.27 13.07
C ALA A 185 2.18 1.32 11.96
N ARG A 186 1.89 2.60 12.23
CA ARG A 186 2.15 3.71 11.29
C ARG A 186 3.64 4.05 11.18
N LEU A 187 4.40 3.88 12.26
CA LEU A 187 5.84 4.16 12.30
C LEU A 187 6.65 3.01 11.67
N ALA A 188 6.18 1.79 11.83
CA ALA A 188 6.82 0.56 11.34
C ALA A 188 5.75 -0.31 10.62
N PRO A 189 5.42 -0.01 9.37
CA PRO A 189 4.28 -0.59 8.66
C PRO A 189 4.50 -2.01 8.09
N TRP A 190 5.56 -2.70 8.46
CA TRP A 190 5.94 -4.03 7.93
C TRP A 190 5.60 -5.19 8.83
#